data_29222547a2db07952c1472f236cf369b
#
_entry.id   29222547a2db07952c1472f236cf369b
#
_cell.length_a   1.000
_cell.length_b   1.000
_cell.length_c   1.000
_cell.angle_alpha   90.00
_cell.angle_beta   90.00
_cell.angle_gamma   90.00
#
_symmetry.space_group_name_H-M   'P 1'
#
loop_
_entity.id
_entity.type
_entity.pdbx_description
1 polymer ?
#
loop_
_entity_poly.entity_id
_entity_poly.type
_entity_poly.pdbx_seq_one_letter_code
_entity_poly.pdbx_strand_id
1 'polypeptide(L)'
;MAVRSAMHRAGAAALTELLQFPEPAADRRTIPCSCGHQAHYREPRSKTLLTAVGRAGLSRPYYLCPHCHGGQFPVDSQLDVENTEVSPGVRRMLATVGQDAPFDHGRQQMKLLADLEVTAKAVERTAEGIGSDIATRQREEIERATRGELPMVPSGPPIPILYMQIDGTGLSVVEKETVGRKGKTEGQPAHTREAKLGAVFTQTTWDEEGYAIREPDSTTYTGAIETAEEFGIRILSFSETSSWASPRNFGVSDRMPALR
;
A
#
# COMPACT_ATOMS: atom_id res chain seq x y z
N MET A 1 -18.24 9.38 24.03
CA MET A 1 -17.88 10.41 23.01
C MET A 1 -17.01 11.52 23.58
N ALA A 2 -17.41 12.26 24.64
CA ALA A 2 -16.65 13.41 25.14
C ALA A 2 -15.19 13.12 25.56
N VAL A 3 -14.94 12.00 26.21
CA VAL A 3 -13.57 11.63 26.66
C VAL A 3 -12.65 11.36 25.46
N ARG A 4 -13.11 10.60 24.46
CA ARG A 4 -12.32 10.34 23.24
C ARG A 4 -11.94 11.64 22.53
N SER A 5 -12.90 12.53 22.32
CA SER A 5 -12.63 13.84 21.68
C SER A 5 -11.67 14.72 22.51
N ALA A 6 -11.73 14.62 23.84
CA ALA A 6 -10.76 15.33 24.69
C ALA A 6 -9.35 14.76 24.51
N MET A 7 -9.20 13.45 24.50
CA MET A 7 -7.92 12.77 24.26
C MET A 7 -7.36 13.07 22.87
N HIS A 8 -8.20 13.09 21.83
CA HIS A 8 -7.78 13.48 20.49
C HIS A 8 -7.25 14.91 20.46
N ARG A 9 -7.95 15.86 21.08
CA ARG A 9 -7.46 17.24 21.14
C ARG A 9 -6.13 17.36 21.87
N ALA A 10 -5.97 16.67 23.01
CA ALA A 10 -4.71 16.65 23.75
C ALA A 10 -3.58 16.01 22.94
N GLY A 11 -3.84 14.87 22.29
CA GLY A 11 -2.88 14.20 21.40
C GLY A 11 -2.49 15.05 20.19
N ALA A 12 -3.45 15.71 19.54
CA ALA A 12 -3.20 16.61 18.41
C ALA A 12 -2.37 17.84 18.83
N ALA A 13 -2.63 18.40 20.03
CA ALA A 13 -1.84 19.49 20.57
C ALA A 13 -0.39 19.05 20.85
N ALA A 14 -0.20 17.91 21.50
CA ALA A 14 1.12 17.34 21.77
C ALA A 14 1.89 17.07 20.48
N LEU A 15 1.25 16.48 19.46
CA LEU A 15 1.86 16.27 18.15
C LEU A 15 2.23 17.59 17.48
N THR A 16 1.40 18.61 17.59
CA THR A 16 1.69 19.95 17.02
C THR A 16 2.97 20.53 17.62
N GLU A 17 3.19 20.39 18.93
CA GLU A 17 4.43 20.82 19.58
C GLU A 17 5.65 19.99 19.11
N LEU A 18 5.49 18.69 18.96
CA LEU A 18 6.57 17.79 18.49
C LEU A 18 6.93 18.02 17.01
N LEU A 19 5.99 18.46 16.20
CA LEU A 19 6.16 18.69 14.76
C LEU A 19 6.59 20.13 14.42
N GLN A 20 7.18 20.85 15.38
CA GLN A 20 7.81 22.14 15.16
C GLN A 20 9.29 21.94 14.83
N PHE A 21 9.63 21.92 13.56
CA PHE A 21 11.02 21.79 13.13
C PHE A 21 11.70 23.17 13.16
N PRO A 22 12.86 23.28 13.83
CA PRO A 22 13.59 24.54 13.92
C PRO A 22 14.15 24.99 12.56
N GLU A 23 14.56 26.21 12.48
CA GLU A 23 15.35 26.70 11.35
C GLU A 23 16.64 25.88 11.20
N PRO A 24 17.04 25.57 9.95
CA PRO A 24 18.25 24.82 9.71
C PRO A 24 19.49 25.61 10.15
N ALA A 25 20.46 24.91 10.73
CA ALA A 25 21.77 25.45 11.02
C ALA A 25 22.46 25.97 9.74
N ALA A 26 23.47 26.82 9.88
CA ALA A 26 24.11 27.54 8.75
C ALA A 26 24.62 26.57 7.65
N ASP A 27 25.14 25.41 8.04
CA ASP A 27 25.64 24.34 7.16
C ASP A 27 24.51 23.59 6.40
N ARG A 28 23.27 23.70 6.86
CA ARG A 28 22.07 23.05 6.29
C ARG A 28 21.12 24.03 5.62
N ARG A 29 21.50 25.27 5.44
CA ARG A 29 20.69 26.30 4.75
C ARG A 29 20.66 26.13 3.22
N THR A 30 21.42 25.16 2.69
CA THR A 30 21.48 24.84 1.26
C THR A 30 21.38 23.35 1.06
N ILE A 31 20.54 22.90 0.11
CA ILE A 31 20.33 21.50 -0.22
C ILE A 31 20.38 21.28 -1.73
N PRO A 32 20.75 20.07 -2.21
CA PRO A 32 20.71 19.76 -3.64
C PRO A 32 19.29 19.88 -4.22
N CYS A 33 19.18 20.38 -5.44
CA CYS A 33 17.93 20.42 -6.20
C CYS A 33 17.99 19.38 -7.33
N SER A 34 16.84 18.82 -7.68
CA SER A 34 16.70 17.86 -8.80
C SER A 34 17.18 18.41 -10.15
N CYS A 35 17.22 19.72 -10.33
CA CYS A 35 17.76 20.38 -11.54
C CYS A 35 19.30 20.47 -11.57
N GLY A 36 20.03 19.88 -10.60
CA GLY A 36 21.48 19.92 -10.49
C GLY A 36 22.04 21.18 -9.80
N HIS A 37 21.21 22.14 -9.44
CA HIS A 37 21.62 23.35 -8.72
C HIS A 37 21.34 23.22 -7.21
N GLN A 38 21.52 24.31 -6.46
CA GLN A 38 21.29 24.37 -5.03
C GLN A 38 19.98 25.08 -4.74
N ALA A 39 19.17 24.54 -3.82
CA ALA A 39 18.02 25.19 -3.23
C ALA A 39 18.41 25.79 -1.87
N HIS A 40 17.96 27.01 -1.61
CA HIS A 40 18.29 27.77 -0.41
C HIS A 40 17.10 27.85 0.54
N TYR A 41 17.35 27.72 1.84
CA TYR A 41 16.36 27.96 2.87
C TYR A 41 15.77 29.37 2.74
N ARG A 42 14.46 29.48 2.89
CA ARG A 42 13.72 30.75 2.83
C ARG A 42 13.06 31.08 4.16
N GLU A 43 12.17 30.21 4.61
CA GLU A 43 11.30 30.48 5.76
C GLU A 43 10.71 29.16 6.29
N PRO A 44 10.24 29.06 7.53
CA PRO A 44 9.39 27.97 7.97
C PRO A 44 8.01 28.11 7.32
N ARG A 45 7.43 26.98 6.89
CA ARG A 45 6.06 26.92 6.38
C ARG A 45 5.24 25.91 7.12
N SER A 46 4.01 26.31 7.45
CA SER A 46 3.06 25.47 8.17
C SER A 46 2.22 24.61 7.22
N LYS A 47 1.81 23.44 7.70
CA LYS A 47 0.90 22.49 7.06
C LYS A 47 0.06 21.84 8.13
N THR A 48 -1.19 21.52 7.85
CA THR A 48 -2.03 20.75 8.75
C THR A 48 -2.10 19.31 8.26
N LEU A 49 -1.84 18.35 9.17
CA LEU A 49 -1.93 16.93 8.89
C LEU A 49 -3.08 16.30 9.66
N LEU A 50 -3.87 15.46 8.99
CA LEU A 50 -4.81 14.55 9.64
C LEU A 50 -4.03 13.35 10.15
N THR A 51 -4.02 13.17 11.46
CA THR A 51 -3.33 12.08 12.17
C THR A 51 -4.33 11.18 12.88
N ALA A 52 -3.89 10.05 13.39
CA ALA A 52 -4.73 9.13 14.17
C ALA A 52 -5.34 9.76 15.44
N VAL A 53 -4.78 10.86 15.92
CA VAL A 53 -5.30 11.62 17.08
C VAL A 53 -5.91 12.96 16.68
N GLY A 54 -6.29 13.13 15.41
CA GLY A 54 -6.89 14.36 14.91
C GLY A 54 -5.93 15.22 14.09
N ARG A 55 -6.28 16.47 13.87
CA ARG A 55 -5.49 17.42 13.06
C ARG A 55 -4.36 18.04 13.87
N ALA A 56 -3.13 17.87 13.42
CA ALA A 56 -1.93 18.43 14.03
C ALA A 56 -1.25 19.42 13.05
N GLY A 57 -0.67 20.49 13.60
CA GLY A 57 0.13 21.45 12.84
C GLY A 57 1.56 20.93 12.66
N LEU A 58 2.08 21.04 11.44
CA LEU A 58 3.47 20.74 11.10
C LEU A 58 4.13 22.03 10.60
N SER A 59 5.15 22.53 11.30
CA SER A 59 5.98 23.63 10.83
C SER A 59 7.35 23.10 10.41
N ARG A 60 7.77 23.38 9.18
CA ARG A 60 9.00 22.81 8.61
C ARG A 60 9.71 23.77 7.66
N PRO A 61 11.06 23.64 7.53
CA PRO A 61 11.86 24.46 6.64
C PRO A 61 11.44 24.33 5.17
N TYR A 62 11.30 25.47 4.51
CA TYR A 62 11.06 25.58 3.08
C TYR A 62 12.31 26.03 2.35
N TYR A 63 12.66 25.33 1.28
CA TYR A 63 13.78 25.63 0.41
C TYR A 63 13.30 25.95 -1.00
N LEU A 64 13.92 26.94 -1.62
CA LEU A 64 13.61 27.37 -2.99
C LEU A 64 14.87 27.37 -3.84
N CYS A 65 14.82 26.71 -4.98
CA CYS A 65 15.89 26.77 -5.97
C CYS A 65 15.78 28.07 -6.81
N PRO A 66 16.80 28.92 -6.86
CA PRO A 66 16.74 30.16 -7.65
C PRO A 66 16.79 29.91 -9.16
N HIS A 67 17.24 28.73 -9.60
CA HIS A 67 17.37 28.40 -11.02
C HIS A 67 16.07 27.86 -11.62
N CYS A 68 15.48 26.82 -11.01
CA CYS A 68 14.25 26.19 -11.52
C CYS A 68 12.98 26.64 -10.80
N HIS A 69 13.10 27.48 -9.79
CA HIS A 69 12.00 27.94 -8.91
C HIS A 69 11.24 26.81 -8.21
N GLY A 70 11.80 25.59 -8.17
CA GLY A 70 11.25 24.44 -7.46
C GLY A 70 11.35 24.62 -5.95
N GLY A 71 10.22 24.44 -5.27
CA GLY A 71 10.14 24.42 -3.81
C GLY A 71 10.34 23.02 -3.25
N GLN A 72 11.04 22.90 -2.12
CA GLN A 72 11.34 21.62 -1.47
C GLN A 72 11.07 21.66 0.03
N PHE A 73 10.59 20.56 0.56
CA PHE A 73 10.32 20.33 1.98
C PHE A 73 10.94 18.99 2.42
N PRO A 74 12.23 18.92 2.77
CA PRO A 74 12.88 17.66 3.14
C PRO A 74 12.20 16.91 4.29
N VAL A 75 11.58 17.65 5.21
CA VAL A 75 10.82 17.06 6.32
C VAL A 75 9.58 16.31 5.83
N ASP A 76 8.91 16.79 4.77
CA ASP A 76 7.75 16.10 4.22
C ASP A 76 8.12 14.69 3.71
N SER A 77 9.30 14.54 3.07
CA SER A 77 9.84 13.23 2.65
C SER A 77 10.19 12.35 3.85
N GLN A 78 10.85 12.91 4.86
CA GLN A 78 11.22 12.15 6.07
C GLN A 78 10.01 11.63 6.84
N LEU A 79 8.92 12.40 6.87
CA LEU A 79 7.67 12.04 7.53
C LEU A 79 6.70 11.28 6.63
N ASP A 80 7.06 11.04 5.37
CA ASP A 80 6.20 10.44 4.35
C ASP A 80 4.84 11.16 4.23
N VAL A 81 4.89 12.50 4.11
CA VAL A 81 3.70 13.36 3.95
C VAL A 81 3.79 14.28 2.74
N GLU A 82 4.61 13.93 1.75
CA GLU A 82 4.70 14.68 0.49
C GLU A 82 3.36 14.69 -0.24
N ASN A 83 2.98 15.84 -0.74
CA ASN A 83 1.76 16.04 -1.53
C ASN A 83 0.46 15.51 -0.88
N THR A 84 0.45 15.29 0.43
CA THR A 84 -0.71 14.81 1.18
C THR A 84 -0.86 15.57 2.50
N GLU A 85 -2.11 15.72 2.94
CA GLU A 85 -2.46 16.24 4.27
C GLU A 85 -2.81 15.12 5.26
N VAL A 86 -2.50 13.87 4.90
CA VAL A 86 -2.84 12.68 5.68
C VAL A 86 -1.58 11.96 6.10
N SER A 87 -1.44 11.70 7.40
CA SER A 87 -0.31 10.96 7.95
C SER A 87 -0.26 9.51 7.47
N PRO A 88 0.92 8.85 7.45
CA PRO A 88 1.04 7.44 7.05
C PRO A 88 0.10 6.51 7.82
N GLY A 89 -0.05 6.73 9.13
CA GLY A 89 -0.97 5.95 9.96
C GLY A 89 -2.43 6.04 9.50
N VAL A 90 -2.90 7.26 9.19
CA VAL A 90 -4.27 7.45 8.67
C VAL A 90 -4.40 6.92 7.24
N ARG A 91 -3.39 7.06 6.38
CA ARG A 91 -3.41 6.43 5.04
C ARG A 91 -3.57 4.91 5.14
N ARG A 92 -2.86 4.27 6.07
CA ARG A 92 -3.02 2.84 6.34
C ARG A 92 -4.45 2.50 6.77
N MET A 93 -5.03 3.28 7.69
CA MET A 93 -6.43 3.08 8.12
C MET A 93 -7.41 3.24 6.95
N LEU A 94 -7.25 4.28 6.13
CA LEU A 94 -8.09 4.54 4.95
C LEU A 94 -8.00 3.39 3.92
N ALA A 95 -6.81 2.89 3.66
CA ALA A 95 -6.61 1.74 2.78
C ALA A 95 -7.30 0.49 3.33
N THR A 96 -7.15 0.22 4.63
CA THR A 96 -7.78 -0.94 5.29
C THR A 96 -9.30 -0.90 5.18
N VAL A 97 -9.95 0.22 5.52
CA VAL A 97 -11.41 0.32 5.41
C VAL A 97 -11.89 0.40 3.97
N GLY A 98 -11.05 0.91 3.05
CA GLY A 98 -11.39 1.02 1.63
C GLY A 98 -11.33 -0.31 0.86
N GLN A 99 -10.52 -1.26 1.33
CA GLN A 99 -10.48 -2.62 0.75
C GLN A 99 -11.57 -3.54 1.30
N ASP A 100 -12.06 -3.27 2.51
CA ASP A 100 -12.96 -4.16 3.25
C ASP A 100 -14.44 -3.91 2.93
N ALA A 101 -14.80 -2.67 2.53
CA ALA A 101 -16.19 -2.27 2.33
C ALA A 101 -16.33 -1.15 1.28
N PRO A 102 -17.55 -0.87 0.80
CA PRO A 102 -17.82 0.32 -0.01
C PRO A 102 -17.31 1.59 0.66
N PHE A 103 -16.73 2.51 -0.10
CA PHE A 103 -16.00 3.67 0.41
C PHE A 103 -16.79 4.56 1.38
N ASP A 104 -18.12 4.69 1.19
CA ASP A 104 -18.94 5.42 2.16
C ASP A 104 -19.09 4.65 3.49
N HIS A 105 -19.14 3.34 3.45
CA HIS A 105 -19.11 2.52 4.66
C HIS A 105 -17.75 2.64 5.36
N GLY A 106 -16.65 2.60 4.60
CA GLY A 106 -15.29 2.88 5.13
C GLY A 106 -15.20 4.24 5.82
N ARG A 107 -15.81 5.29 5.25
CA ARG A 107 -15.94 6.61 5.88
C ARG A 107 -16.68 6.54 7.23
N GLN A 108 -17.77 5.78 7.30
CA GLN A 108 -18.54 5.60 8.55
C GLN A 108 -17.72 4.83 9.60
N GLN A 109 -16.97 3.80 9.18
CA GLN A 109 -16.06 3.07 10.07
C GLN A 109 -14.96 3.98 10.64
N MET A 110 -14.35 4.84 9.83
CA MET A 110 -13.36 5.82 10.30
C MET A 110 -13.96 6.75 11.37
N LYS A 111 -15.19 7.22 11.19
CA LYS A 111 -15.88 8.03 12.19
C LYS A 111 -16.21 7.24 13.47
N LEU A 112 -16.73 6.02 13.32
CA LEU A 112 -17.17 5.20 14.45
C LEU A 112 -15.99 4.69 15.30
N LEU A 113 -14.97 4.14 14.63
CA LEU A 113 -13.86 3.45 15.30
C LEU A 113 -12.74 4.39 15.72
N ALA A 114 -12.41 5.35 14.87
CA ALA A 114 -11.28 6.26 15.09
C ALA A 114 -11.69 7.70 15.43
N ASP A 115 -12.98 8.05 15.40
CA ASP A 115 -13.50 9.43 15.55
C ASP A 115 -12.85 10.44 14.58
N LEU A 116 -12.47 9.95 13.40
CA LEU A 116 -11.89 10.78 12.34
C LEU A 116 -12.91 11.08 11.26
N GLU A 117 -13.07 12.37 10.95
CA GLU A 117 -13.92 12.81 9.86
C GLU A 117 -13.15 12.87 8.56
N VAL A 118 -13.53 11.98 7.64
CA VAL A 118 -12.96 11.87 6.28
C VAL A 118 -14.11 11.85 5.26
N THR A 119 -13.80 12.06 4.01
CA THR A 119 -14.80 11.88 2.92
C THR A 119 -14.68 10.49 2.32
N ALA A 120 -15.78 9.97 1.73
CA ALA A 120 -15.72 8.72 0.96
C ALA A 120 -14.68 8.81 -0.17
N LYS A 121 -14.54 9.98 -0.80
CA LYS A 121 -13.53 10.23 -1.83
C LYS A 121 -12.08 10.17 -1.30
N ALA A 122 -11.85 10.52 -0.03
CA ALA A 122 -10.53 10.35 0.58
C ALA A 122 -10.21 8.87 0.80
N VAL A 123 -11.20 8.07 1.23
CA VAL A 123 -11.07 6.60 1.35
C VAL A 123 -10.74 6.00 -0.01
N GLU A 124 -11.55 6.29 -1.04
CA GLU A 124 -11.38 5.82 -2.43
C GLU A 124 -9.97 6.15 -2.95
N ARG A 125 -9.59 7.43 -3.00
CA ARG A 125 -8.30 7.85 -3.55
C ARG A 125 -7.12 7.20 -2.86
N THR A 126 -7.19 7.04 -1.53
CA THR A 126 -6.10 6.42 -0.78
C THR A 126 -6.03 4.93 -1.05
N ALA A 127 -7.16 4.22 -1.04
CA ALA A 127 -7.19 2.78 -1.31
C ALA A 127 -6.77 2.46 -2.76
N GLU A 128 -7.30 3.19 -3.74
CA GLU A 128 -6.94 3.04 -5.15
C GLU A 128 -5.47 3.39 -5.41
N GLY A 129 -4.94 4.46 -4.80
CA GLY A 129 -3.55 4.85 -4.94
C GLY A 129 -2.60 3.76 -4.43
N ILE A 130 -2.83 3.27 -3.21
CA ILE A 130 -2.02 2.18 -2.63
C ILE A 130 -2.18 0.89 -3.44
N GLY A 131 -3.39 0.56 -3.89
CA GLY A 131 -3.65 -0.60 -4.74
C GLY A 131 -2.88 -0.51 -6.08
N SER A 132 -2.83 0.66 -6.71
CA SER A 132 -2.07 0.92 -7.93
C SER A 132 -0.56 0.74 -7.71
N ASP A 133 -0.02 1.24 -6.60
CA ASP A 133 1.40 1.09 -6.25
C ASP A 133 1.77 -0.38 -6.02
N ILE A 134 0.91 -1.13 -5.32
CA ILE A 134 1.09 -2.57 -5.11
C ILE A 134 1.09 -3.30 -6.46
N ALA A 135 0.09 -3.04 -7.32
CA ALA A 135 0.00 -3.66 -8.63
C ALA A 135 1.20 -3.34 -9.53
N THR A 136 1.76 -2.14 -9.43
CA THR A 136 2.96 -1.75 -10.18
C THR A 136 4.18 -2.53 -9.71
N ARG A 137 4.42 -2.60 -8.41
CA ARG A 137 5.52 -3.38 -7.84
C ARG A 137 5.42 -4.87 -8.17
N GLN A 138 4.23 -5.43 -8.08
CA GLN A 138 4.02 -6.83 -8.46
C GLN A 138 4.35 -7.09 -9.93
N ARG A 139 3.99 -6.18 -10.84
CA ARG A 139 4.38 -6.29 -12.26
C ARG A 139 5.88 -6.24 -12.45
N GLU A 140 6.56 -5.31 -11.81
CA GLU A 140 8.02 -5.21 -11.84
C GLU A 140 8.71 -6.47 -11.30
N GLU A 141 8.19 -7.06 -10.22
CA GLU A 141 8.68 -8.33 -9.67
C GLU A 141 8.48 -9.49 -10.63
N ILE A 142 7.30 -9.60 -11.27
CA ILE A 142 7.00 -10.61 -12.28
C ILE A 142 7.96 -10.47 -13.48
N GLU A 143 8.18 -9.25 -13.97
CA GLU A 143 9.11 -9.00 -15.06
C GLU A 143 10.55 -9.39 -14.70
N ARG A 144 10.99 -9.08 -13.48
CA ARG A 144 12.31 -9.48 -12.98
C ARG A 144 12.44 -11.00 -12.86
N ALA A 145 11.42 -11.67 -12.33
CA ALA A 145 11.36 -13.12 -12.25
C ALA A 145 11.44 -13.75 -13.65
N THR A 146 10.64 -13.26 -14.61
CA THR A 146 10.62 -13.75 -15.98
C THR A 146 11.96 -13.58 -16.70
N ARG A 147 12.74 -12.54 -16.32
CA ARG A 147 14.11 -12.33 -16.85
C ARG A 147 15.19 -13.10 -16.09
N GLY A 148 14.82 -13.88 -15.05
CA GLY A 148 15.79 -14.58 -14.20
C GLY A 148 16.66 -13.65 -13.34
N GLU A 149 16.21 -12.42 -13.09
CA GLU A 149 16.97 -11.41 -12.33
C GLU A 149 16.73 -11.47 -10.81
N LEU A 150 15.78 -12.27 -10.38
CA LEU A 150 15.54 -12.45 -8.94
C LEU A 150 16.57 -13.42 -8.37
N PRO A 151 17.23 -13.05 -7.26
CA PRO A 151 18.16 -13.95 -6.60
C PRO A 151 17.37 -15.17 -6.08
N MET A 152 17.60 -16.33 -6.67
CA MET A 152 17.19 -17.59 -6.08
C MET A 152 18.06 -17.80 -4.84
N VAL A 153 17.60 -17.42 -3.68
CA VAL A 153 18.24 -17.75 -2.42
C VAL A 153 17.55 -18.98 -1.85
N PRO A 154 18.10 -20.19 -2.05
CA PRO A 154 17.61 -21.36 -1.36
C PRO A 154 17.98 -21.22 0.10
N SER A 155 17.09 -20.71 0.92
CA SER A 155 17.25 -20.70 2.36
C SER A 155 16.40 -21.79 2.94
N GLY A 156 16.97 -23.00 3.10
CA GLY A 156 16.29 -24.12 3.73
C GLY A 156 16.41 -25.43 2.93
N PRO A 157 15.87 -26.54 3.46
CA PRO A 157 15.82 -27.80 2.74
C PRO A 157 14.90 -27.67 1.51
N PRO A 158 15.16 -28.43 0.44
CA PRO A 158 14.32 -28.40 -0.75
C PRO A 158 12.89 -28.80 -0.41
N ILE A 159 11.92 -28.05 -0.93
CA ILE A 159 10.50 -28.34 -0.76
C ILE A 159 10.13 -29.43 -1.75
N PRO A 160 9.70 -30.63 -1.30
CA PRO A 160 9.47 -31.74 -2.20
C PRO A 160 8.21 -31.56 -3.06
N ILE A 161 7.18 -30.89 -2.54
CA ILE A 161 5.90 -30.69 -3.25
C ILE A 161 5.37 -29.29 -2.98
N LEU A 162 5.11 -28.56 -4.07
CA LEU A 162 4.47 -27.26 -4.07
C LEU A 162 3.10 -27.38 -4.75
N TYR A 163 2.08 -26.90 -4.08
CA TYR A 163 0.72 -26.86 -4.60
C TYR A 163 0.36 -25.47 -5.08
N MET A 164 -0.24 -25.38 -6.25
CA MET A 164 -0.80 -24.15 -6.80
C MET A 164 -2.29 -24.37 -7.09
N GLN A 165 -3.13 -23.51 -6.56
CA GLN A 165 -4.56 -23.47 -6.82
C GLN A 165 -4.92 -22.14 -7.47
N ILE A 166 -5.78 -22.21 -8.49
CA ILE A 166 -6.29 -21.01 -9.19
C ILE A 166 -7.80 -21.14 -9.22
N ASP A 167 -8.48 -20.05 -8.85
CA ASP A 167 -9.93 -19.91 -8.99
C ASP A 167 -10.26 -18.55 -9.60
N GLY A 168 -11.44 -18.43 -10.20
CA GLY A 168 -11.90 -17.21 -10.85
C GLY A 168 -13.36 -16.94 -10.57
N THR A 169 -13.69 -15.69 -10.22
CA THR A 169 -15.06 -15.25 -10.01
C THR A 169 -15.36 -13.99 -10.81
N GLY A 170 -16.62 -13.91 -11.31
CA GLY A 170 -17.11 -12.71 -12.01
C GLY A 170 -17.46 -11.61 -11.04
N LEU A 171 -16.76 -10.49 -11.11
CA LEU A 171 -17.08 -9.27 -10.35
C LEU A 171 -17.89 -8.31 -11.21
N SER A 172 -18.99 -7.78 -10.69
CA SER A 172 -19.73 -6.68 -11.31
C SER A 172 -18.88 -5.43 -11.31
N VAL A 173 -18.71 -4.82 -12.47
CA VAL A 173 -17.90 -3.61 -12.66
C VAL A 173 -18.70 -2.52 -13.35
N VAL A 174 -18.22 -1.29 -13.28
CA VAL A 174 -18.84 -0.16 -13.98
C VAL A 174 -18.70 -0.33 -15.49
N GLU A 175 -19.66 0.20 -16.26
CA GLU A 175 -19.74 0.02 -17.71
C GLU A 175 -18.44 0.36 -18.44
N LYS A 176 -17.73 1.42 -18.03
CA LYS A 176 -16.44 1.82 -18.62
C LYS A 176 -15.37 0.70 -18.62
N GLU A 177 -15.44 -0.24 -17.68
CA GLU A 177 -14.50 -1.35 -17.53
C GLU A 177 -14.82 -2.53 -18.47
N THR A 178 -16.00 -2.50 -19.10
CA THR A 178 -16.47 -3.55 -19.99
C THR A 178 -16.70 -3.06 -21.43
N VAL A 179 -16.39 -1.81 -21.73
CA VAL A 179 -16.51 -1.24 -23.10
C VAL A 179 -15.78 -2.13 -24.10
N GLY A 180 -16.51 -2.52 -25.17
CA GLY A 180 -15.98 -3.38 -26.24
C GLY A 180 -15.86 -4.87 -25.91
N ARG A 181 -16.25 -5.30 -24.69
CA ARG A 181 -16.25 -6.71 -24.29
C ARG A 181 -17.60 -7.35 -24.54
N LYS A 182 -17.57 -8.56 -25.10
CA LYS A 182 -18.77 -9.39 -25.30
C LYS A 182 -19.21 -10.02 -23.99
N GLY A 183 -20.51 -9.97 -23.69
CA GLY A 183 -21.11 -10.67 -22.57
C GLY A 183 -21.19 -12.19 -22.78
N LYS A 184 -21.58 -12.91 -21.76
CA LYS A 184 -21.83 -14.36 -21.84
C LYS A 184 -23.01 -14.72 -22.76
N THR A 185 -23.98 -13.84 -22.88
CA THR A 185 -25.14 -13.98 -23.77
C THR A 185 -24.86 -13.25 -25.08
N GLU A 186 -25.09 -13.93 -26.18
CA GLU A 186 -24.89 -13.37 -27.52
C GLU A 186 -25.70 -12.08 -27.70
N GLY A 187 -25.06 -11.04 -28.20
CA GLY A 187 -25.66 -9.72 -28.44
C GLY A 187 -25.76 -8.82 -27.18
N GLN A 188 -25.35 -9.29 -26.01
CA GLN A 188 -25.31 -8.46 -24.80
C GLN A 188 -23.88 -8.02 -24.44
N PRO A 189 -23.70 -6.79 -23.92
CA PRO A 189 -22.40 -6.35 -23.42
C PRO A 189 -22.02 -7.09 -22.12
N ALA A 190 -20.74 -7.16 -21.83
CA ALA A 190 -20.27 -7.70 -20.56
C ALA A 190 -20.61 -6.73 -19.42
N HIS A 191 -21.04 -7.26 -18.28
CA HIS A 191 -21.30 -6.51 -17.03
C HIS A 191 -20.34 -6.92 -15.91
N THR A 192 -19.49 -7.91 -16.17
CA THR A 192 -18.54 -8.45 -15.19
C THR A 192 -17.16 -8.55 -15.78
N ARG A 193 -16.15 -8.45 -14.91
CA ARG A 193 -14.77 -8.88 -15.19
C ARG A 193 -14.43 -10.06 -14.28
N GLU A 194 -13.65 -10.98 -14.76
CA GLU A 194 -13.17 -12.10 -13.96
C GLU A 194 -11.98 -11.65 -13.11
N ALA A 195 -12.15 -11.73 -11.79
CA ALA A 195 -11.04 -11.67 -10.86
C ALA A 195 -10.52 -13.09 -10.61
N LYS A 196 -9.23 -13.29 -10.78
CA LYS A 196 -8.54 -14.54 -10.51
C LYS A 196 -7.83 -14.46 -9.18
N LEU A 197 -7.91 -15.54 -8.40
CA LEU A 197 -7.21 -15.72 -7.15
C LEU A 197 -6.31 -16.96 -7.29
N GLY A 198 -5.05 -16.79 -6.93
CA GLY A 198 -4.08 -17.87 -6.84
C GLY A 198 -3.64 -18.08 -5.40
N ALA A 199 -3.49 -19.34 -5.01
CA ALA A 199 -2.90 -19.74 -3.74
C ALA A 199 -1.73 -20.68 -4.00
N VAL A 200 -0.61 -20.45 -3.32
CA VAL A 200 0.57 -21.31 -3.37
C VAL A 200 0.86 -21.75 -1.95
N PHE A 201 1.07 -23.07 -1.74
CA PHE A 201 1.30 -23.63 -0.42
C PHE A 201 2.01 -24.98 -0.48
N THR A 202 2.48 -25.48 0.66
CA THR A 202 3.11 -26.80 0.80
C THR A 202 2.27 -27.74 1.66
N GLN A 203 2.38 -29.04 1.37
CA GLN A 203 1.78 -30.15 2.13
C GLN A 203 2.80 -31.29 2.13
N THR A 204 3.84 -31.16 2.95
CA THR A 204 4.95 -32.14 2.98
C THR A 204 4.92 -33.02 4.21
N THR A 205 3.91 -32.83 5.08
CA THR A 205 3.64 -33.64 6.27
C THR A 205 2.32 -34.37 6.14
N TRP A 206 2.15 -35.47 6.89
CA TRP A 206 0.94 -36.30 6.91
C TRP A 206 0.46 -36.46 8.36
N ASP A 207 -0.84 -36.59 8.54
CA ASP A 207 -1.44 -36.96 9.81
C ASP A 207 -1.29 -38.47 10.11
N GLU A 208 -1.81 -38.86 11.28
CA GLU A 208 -1.76 -40.29 11.70
C GLU A 208 -2.57 -41.21 10.80
N GLU A 209 -3.55 -40.67 10.07
CA GLU A 209 -4.40 -41.41 9.11
C GLU A 209 -3.82 -41.39 7.69
N GLY A 210 -2.70 -40.71 7.44
CA GLY A 210 -2.02 -40.67 6.15
C GLY A 210 -2.54 -39.60 5.18
N TYR A 211 -3.30 -38.60 5.66
CA TYR A 211 -3.71 -37.48 4.84
C TYR A 211 -2.64 -36.37 4.87
N ALA A 212 -2.41 -35.74 3.74
CA ALA A 212 -1.46 -34.64 3.64
C ALA A 212 -1.99 -33.41 4.40
N ILE A 213 -1.18 -32.89 5.30
CA ILE A 213 -1.49 -31.69 6.10
C ILE A 213 -0.84 -30.49 5.43
N ARG A 214 -1.64 -29.41 5.26
CA ARG A 214 -1.11 -28.10 4.85
C ARG A 214 -0.22 -27.55 5.95
N GLU A 215 1.02 -27.20 5.59
CA GLU A 215 1.95 -26.64 6.54
C GLU A 215 1.49 -25.27 7.01
N PRO A 216 1.48 -25.02 8.32
CA PRO A 216 1.13 -23.72 8.86
C PRO A 216 1.97 -22.62 8.21
N ASP A 217 1.37 -21.47 7.93
CA ASP A 217 2.02 -20.29 7.37
C ASP A 217 2.67 -20.47 5.99
N SER A 218 2.48 -21.63 5.33
CA SER A 218 3.01 -21.86 3.99
C SER A 218 2.15 -21.24 2.89
N THR A 219 0.89 -20.88 3.18
CA THR A 219 -0.04 -20.38 2.17
C THR A 219 0.18 -18.89 1.89
N THR A 220 0.42 -18.58 0.63
CA THR A 220 0.45 -17.21 0.13
C THR A 220 -0.57 -17.04 -0.99
N TYR A 221 -1.09 -15.82 -1.14
CA TYR A 221 -2.15 -15.50 -2.10
C TYR A 221 -1.72 -14.40 -3.05
N THR A 222 -2.15 -14.52 -4.30
CA THR A 222 -2.08 -13.45 -5.29
C THR A 222 -3.40 -13.34 -6.02
N GLY A 223 -3.79 -12.14 -6.45
CA GLY A 223 -5.04 -11.93 -7.17
C GLY A 223 -4.92 -10.81 -8.18
N ALA A 224 -5.62 -10.94 -9.31
CA ALA A 224 -5.66 -9.91 -10.34
C ALA A 224 -6.88 -10.05 -11.27
N ILE A 225 -7.18 -8.96 -11.98
CA ILE A 225 -8.14 -8.94 -13.10
C ILE A 225 -7.33 -8.85 -14.39
N GLU A 226 -6.89 -10.00 -14.89
CA GLU A 226 -6.03 -10.12 -16.08
C GLU A 226 -6.40 -11.37 -16.88
N THR A 227 -5.76 -11.60 -18.01
CA THR A 227 -6.00 -12.80 -18.84
C THR A 227 -5.53 -14.07 -18.12
N ALA A 228 -5.96 -15.25 -18.57
CA ALA A 228 -5.51 -16.51 -18.01
C ALA A 228 -4.01 -16.73 -18.21
N GLU A 229 -3.46 -16.27 -19.35
CA GLU A 229 -2.05 -16.36 -19.68
C GLU A 229 -1.20 -15.48 -18.75
N GLU A 230 -1.56 -14.20 -18.60
CA GLU A 230 -0.89 -13.28 -17.68
C GLU A 230 -0.94 -13.78 -16.25
N PHE A 231 -2.08 -14.31 -15.81
CA PHE A 231 -2.23 -14.87 -14.47
C PHE A 231 -1.40 -16.14 -14.25
N GLY A 232 -1.25 -16.97 -15.30
CA GLY A 232 -0.35 -18.11 -15.27
C GLY A 232 1.10 -17.70 -15.01
N ILE A 233 1.58 -16.67 -15.71
CA ILE A 233 2.92 -16.09 -15.49
C ILE A 233 3.05 -15.52 -14.07
N ARG A 234 2.03 -14.80 -13.59
CA ARG A 234 1.99 -14.25 -12.23
C ARG A 234 2.16 -15.34 -11.17
N ILE A 235 1.40 -16.40 -11.23
CA ILE A 235 1.44 -17.43 -10.18
C ILE A 235 2.74 -18.23 -10.20
N LEU A 236 3.31 -18.47 -11.38
CA LEU A 236 4.63 -19.10 -11.51
C LEU A 236 5.72 -18.19 -10.92
N SER A 237 5.79 -16.93 -11.30
CA SER A 237 6.75 -15.96 -10.74
C SER A 237 6.58 -15.82 -9.23
N PHE A 238 5.34 -15.83 -8.75
CA PHE A 238 5.01 -15.76 -7.34
C PHE A 238 5.50 -17.00 -6.56
N SER A 239 5.45 -18.18 -7.16
CA SER A 239 5.99 -19.41 -6.56
C SER A 239 7.52 -19.41 -6.45
N GLU A 240 8.21 -18.70 -7.34
CA GLU A 240 9.67 -18.56 -7.32
C GLU A 240 10.15 -17.49 -6.32
N THR A 241 9.36 -16.45 -6.10
CA THR A 241 9.72 -15.31 -5.23
C THR A 241 9.27 -15.48 -3.79
N SER A 242 8.27 -16.33 -3.55
CA SER A 242 7.81 -16.65 -2.20
C SER A 242 8.92 -17.38 -1.46
N SER A 243 9.57 -16.69 -0.53
CA SER A 243 10.65 -17.26 0.28
C SER A 243 10.06 -18.28 1.27
N TRP A 244 9.86 -19.50 0.84
CA TRP A 244 9.41 -20.67 1.64
C TRP A 244 10.35 -21.00 2.80
N ALA A 245 11.41 -20.22 2.97
CA ALA A 245 12.49 -20.48 3.89
C ALA A 245 12.46 -19.65 5.17
N SER A 246 11.44 -18.86 5.44
CA SER A 246 11.36 -18.14 6.72
C SER A 246 9.95 -18.18 7.31
N PRO A 247 9.73 -18.97 8.40
CA PRO A 247 8.46 -18.96 9.11
C PRO A 247 8.17 -17.68 9.88
N ARG A 248 8.86 -16.60 9.61
CA ARG A 248 8.88 -15.43 10.52
C ARG A 248 8.45 -14.12 9.91
N ASN A 249 7.62 -13.98 8.94
CA ASN A 249 7.20 -12.62 8.54
C ASN A 249 5.90 -12.51 7.73
N PHE A 250 4.89 -13.28 8.07
CA PHE A 250 3.51 -12.94 7.67
C PHE A 250 2.65 -12.48 8.86
N GLY A 251 3.25 -11.68 9.73
CA GLY A 251 2.46 -10.72 10.50
C GLY A 251 2.08 -9.59 9.54
N VAL A 252 0.80 -9.27 9.47
CA VAL A 252 0.21 -8.12 8.76
C VAL A 252 0.79 -6.78 9.25
N SER A 253 1.88 -6.75 10.00
CA SER A 253 2.25 -5.55 10.72
C SER A 253 3.42 -4.77 10.19
N ASP A 254 4.48 -5.34 9.61
CA ASP A 254 5.70 -4.52 9.66
C ASP A 254 6.52 -4.34 8.38
N ARG A 255 5.98 -4.70 7.21
CA ARG A 255 6.66 -4.37 5.95
C ARG A 255 5.72 -3.75 4.91
N MET A 256 5.08 -2.65 5.25
CA MET A 256 5.09 -1.57 4.27
C MET A 256 6.52 -1.02 4.33
N PRO A 257 7.34 -1.18 3.29
CA PRO A 257 8.58 -0.42 3.21
C PRO A 257 8.15 1.03 3.35
N ALA A 258 8.87 1.79 4.15
CA ALA A 258 8.73 3.24 4.15
C ALA A 258 8.66 3.63 2.68
N LEU A 259 7.52 4.18 2.28
CA LEU A 259 7.30 4.72 0.95
C LEU A 259 8.39 5.78 0.78
N ARG A 260 9.48 5.40 0.15
CA ARG A 260 10.52 6.35 -0.26
C ARG A 260 10.09 7.03 -1.53
#